data_ea360b13dda7b99ef2d8002837157445
#
_entry.id   ea360b13dda7b99ef2d8002837157445
#
_cell.length_a   1.000
_cell.length_b   1.000
_cell.length_c   1.000
_cell.angle_alpha   90.00
_cell.angle_beta   90.00
_cell.angle_gamma   90.00
#
_symmetry.space_group_name_H-M   'P 1'
#
loop_
_entity.id
_entity.type
_entity.pdbx_description
1 polymer ?
#
loop_
_entity_poly.entity_id
_entity_poly.type
_entity_poly.pdbx_seq_one_letter_code
_entity_poly.pdbx_strand_id
1 'polypeptide(L)'
;AFLLLFDRKVWAAVQLRKGPNVVGPFGLLQSFADLIKFVLKEVIIPAGANKTVFLLAPIITLTLALVGWAVIPVAPGWVIANLNVGVLYLFAISSLGVYGIIMGGWASNSKYPFLGGLRSAAQMVSYEVSIGFVIVSVLLLVGSLNLSDVVHNQEGGIWNWHAFAFPTIFVMFPMFVIFFISALAETNRPPFDLPEAESELVAGYQVEYSSSPYLMFMIGEYVSIVLMCSMLTILFFGGWHMPLPIPGVEGLPDWLMSLGGLLVFIGKTTFFFFLFAMVKAIVPRYRYDQLMRLGWKIFLPTSLVAVVIVAAYVTFTTAPARQEFDRLDADKSGYLEASELAAVTLPVGVDVNKDGKVSFAEYRGEARS
;
A
#
# COMPACT_ATOMS: atom_id res chain seq x y z
N ALA A 1 8.29 5.58 -16.01
CA ALA A 1 8.66 6.71 -16.87
C ALA A 1 7.61 7.83 -16.78
N PHE A 2 6.34 7.61 -17.16
CA PHE A 2 5.30 8.65 -17.21
C PHE A 2 4.91 9.19 -15.83
N LEU A 3 4.99 8.41 -14.76
CA LEU A 3 4.72 8.87 -13.38
C LEU A 3 5.72 9.95 -12.94
N LEU A 4 6.99 9.81 -13.31
CA LEU A 4 8.01 10.84 -13.04
C LEU A 4 7.69 12.16 -13.75
N LEU A 5 7.22 12.07 -15.00
CA LEU A 5 6.79 13.25 -15.76
C LEU A 5 5.56 13.89 -15.13
N PHE A 6 4.59 13.07 -14.69
CA PHE A 6 3.38 13.52 -14.02
C PHE A 6 3.71 14.28 -12.72
N ASP A 7 4.55 13.71 -11.86
CA ASP A 7 5.00 14.36 -10.62
C ASP A 7 5.65 15.73 -10.89
N ARG A 8 6.60 15.78 -11.84
CA ARG A 8 7.26 17.05 -12.24
C ARG A 8 6.29 18.09 -12.80
N LYS A 9 5.28 17.68 -13.56
CA LYS A 9 4.28 18.60 -14.13
C LYS A 9 3.31 19.13 -13.10
N VAL A 10 2.83 18.27 -12.21
CA VAL A 10 1.95 18.67 -11.09
C VAL A 10 2.67 19.67 -10.21
N TRP A 11 3.90 19.36 -9.81
CA TRP A 11 4.70 20.26 -8.97
C TRP A 11 4.97 21.61 -9.66
N ALA A 12 5.31 21.58 -10.95
CA ALA A 12 5.53 22.82 -11.73
C ALA A 12 4.26 23.66 -11.83
N ALA A 13 3.10 23.02 -12.05
CA ALA A 13 1.81 23.70 -12.14
C ALA A 13 1.44 24.42 -10.83
N VAL A 14 1.63 23.75 -9.68
CA VAL A 14 1.38 24.35 -8.36
C VAL A 14 2.31 25.54 -8.10
N GLN A 15 3.56 25.47 -8.56
CA GLN A 15 4.53 26.56 -8.44
C GLN A 15 4.41 27.64 -9.54
N LEU A 16 3.34 27.61 -10.36
CA LEU A 16 3.09 28.54 -11.46
C LEU A 16 4.25 28.61 -12.50
N ARG A 17 4.95 27.50 -12.71
CA ARG A 17 6.03 27.38 -13.71
C ARG A 17 5.73 26.25 -14.70
N LYS A 18 6.37 26.31 -15.88
CA LYS A 18 6.27 25.24 -16.87
C LYS A 18 7.17 24.07 -16.47
N GLY A 19 6.59 22.85 -16.39
CA GLY A 19 7.34 21.62 -16.27
C GLY A 19 8.04 21.24 -17.58
N PRO A 20 8.66 20.04 -17.67
CA PRO A 20 9.32 19.57 -18.89
C PRO A 20 8.37 19.62 -20.10
N ASN A 21 8.74 20.34 -21.16
CA ASN A 21 7.89 20.53 -22.34
C ASN A 21 8.67 20.51 -23.68
N VAL A 22 10.00 20.40 -23.64
CA VAL A 22 10.86 20.56 -24.82
C VAL A 22 11.12 19.24 -25.53
N VAL A 23 11.35 18.15 -24.78
CA VAL A 23 11.71 16.84 -25.35
C VAL A 23 10.45 16.08 -25.75
N GLY A 24 10.15 16.06 -27.04
CA GLY A 24 8.94 15.44 -27.59
C GLY A 24 7.66 16.28 -27.37
N PRO A 25 6.50 15.82 -27.89
CA PRO A 25 5.24 16.51 -27.68
C PRO A 25 4.92 16.64 -26.19
N PHE A 26 4.71 17.86 -25.72
CA PHE A 26 4.43 18.16 -24.30
C PHE A 26 5.45 17.62 -23.30
N GLY A 27 6.69 17.30 -23.71
CA GLY A 27 7.73 16.75 -22.85
C GLY A 27 7.57 15.27 -22.53
N LEU A 28 6.75 14.50 -23.27
CA LEU A 28 6.49 13.07 -23.01
C LEU A 28 7.75 12.20 -23.07
N LEU A 29 8.71 12.57 -23.91
CA LEU A 29 9.96 11.82 -24.07
C LEU A 29 11.03 12.20 -23.05
N GLN A 30 10.80 13.18 -22.18
CA GLN A 30 11.78 13.63 -21.19
C GLN A 30 12.23 12.50 -20.24
N SER A 31 11.29 11.68 -19.78
CA SER A 31 11.62 10.56 -18.87
C SER A 31 12.49 9.51 -19.54
N PHE A 32 12.31 9.28 -20.84
CA PHE A 32 13.16 8.36 -21.60
C PHE A 32 14.55 8.95 -21.84
N ALA A 33 14.64 10.25 -22.14
CA ALA A 33 15.93 10.93 -22.28
C ALA A 33 16.73 10.90 -20.95
N ASP A 34 16.07 11.13 -19.82
CA ASP A 34 16.67 11.03 -18.49
C ASP A 34 17.16 9.60 -18.22
N LEU A 35 16.39 8.57 -18.56
CA LEU A 35 16.75 7.17 -18.41
C LEU A 35 17.99 6.82 -19.23
N ILE A 36 17.99 7.18 -20.52
CA ILE A 36 19.14 6.94 -21.42
C ILE A 36 20.40 7.63 -20.90
N LYS A 37 20.28 8.89 -20.45
CA LYS A 37 21.37 9.65 -19.84
C LYS A 37 21.99 8.88 -18.64
N PHE A 38 21.18 8.31 -17.74
CA PHE A 38 21.68 7.58 -16.60
C PHE A 38 22.34 6.25 -16.99
N VAL A 39 21.81 5.56 -18.00
CA VAL A 39 22.38 4.29 -18.49
C VAL A 39 23.75 4.49 -19.17
N LEU A 40 23.88 5.57 -19.93
CA LEU A 40 25.11 5.88 -20.67
C LEU A 40 26.20 6.56 -19.81
N LYS A 41 25.85 7.05 -18.63
CA LYS A 41 26.79 7.71 -17.72
C LYS A 41 27.72 6.70 -17.06
N GLU A 42 28.97 7.06 -16.82
CA GLU A 42 29.95 6.21 -16.13
C GLU A 42 29.57 5.98 -14.66
N VAL A 43 29.75 4.74 -14.20
CA VAL A 43 29.56 4.35 -12.80
C VAL A 43 30.83 4.67 -12.02
N ILE A 44 30.73 5.59 -11.07
CA ILE A 44 31.84 5.97 -10.19
C ILE A 44 31.66 5.26 -8.85
N ILE A 45 32.70 4.53 -8.41
CA ILE A 45 32.69 3.86 -7.11
C ILE A 45 33.79 4.51 -6.26
N PRO A 46 33.47 5.01 -5.05
CA PRO A 46 34.45 5.61 -4.15
C PRO A 46 35.59 4.62 -3.80
N ALA A 47 36.81 5.12 -3.69
CA ALA A 47 37.98 4.27 -3.46
C ALA A 47 37.90 3.46 -2.15
N GLY A 48 37.28 4.01 -1.11
CA GLY A 48 37.06 3.36 0.18
C GLY A 48 35.81 2.52 0.31
N ALA A 49 34.95 2.45 -0.74
CA ALA A 49 33.67 1.73 -0.69
C ALA A 49 33.88 0.20 -0.83
N ASN A 50 32.98 -0.55 -0.16
CA ASN A 50 32.87 -1.99 -0.41
C ASN A 50 32.09 -2.21 -1.72
N LYS A 51 32.83 -2.49 -2.81
CA LYS A 51 32.32 -2.57 -4.19
C LYS A 51 31.12 -3.53 -4.32
N THR A 52 31.20 -4.71 -3.69
CA THR A 52 30.17 -5.74 -3.81
C THR A 52 28.87 -5.28 -3.17
N VAL A 53 28.90 -4.80 -1.92
CA VAL A 53 27.71 -4.34 -1.20
C VAL A 53 27.17 -3.05 -1.82
N PHE A 54 28.06 -2.16 -2.29
CA PHE A 54 27.68 -0.90 -2.96
C PHE A 54 26.84 -1.15 -4.22
N LEU A 55 27.20 -2.13 -5.04
CA LEU A 55 26.43 -2.47 -6.24
C LEU A 55 25.19 -3.34 -5.93
N LEU A 56 25.25 -4.15 -4.88
CA LEU A 56 24.14 -5.03 -4.50
C LEU A 56 22.97 -4.27 -3.86
N ALA A 57 23.25 -3.22 -3.09
CA ALA A 57 22.22 -2.47 -2.35
C ALA A 57 21.09 -1.91 -3.25
N PRO A 58 21.35 -1.18 -4.36
CA PRO A 58 20.30 -0.70 -5.24
C PRO A 58 19.55 -1.83 -5.96
N ILE A 59 20.21 -2.95 -6.26
CA ILE A 59 19.58 -4.12 -6.86
C ILE A 59 18.57 -4.73 -5.90
N ILE A 60 18.94 -4.90 -4.63
CA ILE A 60 18.04 -5.42 -3.59
C ILE A 60 16.81 -4.50 -3.44
N THR A 61 17.02 -3.18 -3.30
CA THR A 61 15.92 -2.21 -3.15
C THR A 61 14.95 -2.28 -4.33
N LEU A 62 15.45 -2.27 -5.55
CA LEU A 62 14.62 -2.34 -6.75
C LEU A 62 13.89 -3.68 -6.86
N THR A 63 14.58 -4.79 -6.62
CA THR A 63 14.00 -6.13 -6.71
C THR A 63 12.85 -6.29 -5.70
N LEU A 64 13.06 -5.89 -4.46
CA LEU A 64 12.04 -5.97 -3.42
C LEU A 64 10.83 -5.08 -3.74
N ALA A 65 11.07 -3.86 -4.23
CA ALA A 65 9.99 -2.98 -4.66
C ALA A 65 9.13 -3.60 -5.78
N LEU A 66 9.76 -4.30 -6.75
CA LEU A 66 9.04 -4.98 -7.83
C LEU A 66 8.31 -6.25 -7.35
N VAL A 67 8.95 -7.03 -6.48
CA VAL A 67 8.39 -8.29 -5.94
C VAL A 67 7.15 -8.01 -5.08
N GLY A 68 7.07 -6.87 -4.39
CA GLY A 68 5.87 -6.45 -3.65
C GLY A 68 4.60 -6.36 -4.51
N TRP A 69 4.73 -6.11 -5.81
CA TRP A 69 3.60 -6.05 -6.74
C TRP A 69 2.95 -7.40 -7.06
N ALA A 70 3.60 -8.51 -6.73
CA ALA A 70 3.11 -9.85 -7.05
C ALA A 70 1.74 -10.17 -6.43
N VAL A 71 1.43 -9.59 -5.28
CA VAL A 71 0.19 -9.86 -4.53
C VAL A 71 -0.88 -8.77 -4.68
N ILE A 72 -0.60 -7.71 -5.44
CA ILE A 72 -1.53 -6.60 -5.65
C ILE A 72 -2.59 -6.99 -6.68
N PRO A 73 -3.87 -7.10 -6.31
CA PRO A 73 -4.93 -7.37 -7.24
C PRO A 73 -5.34 -6.07 -7.96
N VAL A 74 -5.07 -5.99 -9.25
CA VAL A 74 -5.33 -4.78 -10.06
C VAL A 74 -6.70 -4.76 -10.73
N ALA A 75 -7.29 -5.95 -10.94
CA ALA A 75 -8.62 -6.14 -11.50
C ALA A 75 -9.16 -7.51 -11.05
N PRO A 76 -10.46 -7.80 -11.24
CA PRO A 76 -11.03 -9.10 -10.93
C PRO A 76 -10.26 -10.22 -11.63
N GLY A 77 -9.70 -11.16 -10.86
CA GLY A 77 -8.88 -12.26 -11.36
C GLY A 77 -7.47 -11.89 -11.88
N TRP A 78 -7.09 -10.61 -11.89
CA TRP A 78 -5.79 -10.14 -12.36
C TRP A 78 -4.84 -9.88 -11.18
N VAL A 79 -4.29 -10.95 -10.65
CA VAL A 79 -3.25 -10.94 -9.61
C VAL A 79 -2.18 -11.96 -10.03
N ILE A 80 -0.90 -11.63 -9.86
CA ILE A 80 0.21 -12.52 -10.22
C ILE A 80 0.24 -13.73 -9.29
N ALA A 81 0.11 -13.47 -7.97
CA ALA A 81 0.09 -14.49 -6.93
C ALA A 81 -1.04 -14.20 -5.93
N ASN A 82 -2.13 -14.96 -6.03
CA ASN A 82 -3.22 -14.88 -5.05
C ASN A 82 -2.86 -15.68 -3.82
N LEU A 83 -2.31 -15.00 -2.81
CA LEU A 83 -1.86 -15.62 -1.56
C LEU A 83 -2.88 -15.33 -0.44
N ASN A 84 -3.29 -16.37 0.28
CA ASN A 84 -4.17 -16.23 1.44
C ASN A 84 -3.56 -15.34 2.56
N VAL A 85 -2.23 -15.20 2.55
CA VAL A 85 -1.46 -14.35 3.48
C VAL A 85 -0.81 -13.17 2.74
N GLY A 86 -1.45 -12.65 1.69
CA GLY A 86 -0.90 -11.62 0.82
C GLY A 86 -0.45 -10.35 1.55
N VAL A 87 -1.19 -9.92 2.57
CA VAL A 87 -0.83 -8.77 3.41
C VAL A 87 0.47 -9.01 4.17
N LEU A 88 0.66 -10.18 4.79
CA LEU A 88 1.88 -10.52 5.53
C LEU A 88 3.10 -10.60 4.59
N TYR A 89 2.91 -11.16 3.39
CA TYR A 89 3.93 -11.17 2.36
C TYR A 89 4.39 -9.75 2.01
N LEU A 90 3.45 -8.84 1.82
CA LEU A 90 3.75 -7.44 1.47
C LEU A 90 4.54 -6.75 2.58
N PHE A 91 4.15 -6.94 3.85
CA PHE A 91 4.90 -6.43 4.99
C PHE A 91 6.33 -6.99 5.06
N ALA A 92 6.49 -8.30 4.86
CA ALA A 92 7.82 -8.91 4.86
C ALA A 92 8.73 -8.31 3.78
N ILE A 93 8.20 -8.08 2.58
CA ILE A 93 8.95 -7.49 1.48
C ILE A 93 9.26 -6.00 1.75
N SER A 94 8.32 -5.23 2.28
CA SER A 94 8.52 -3.83 2.66
C SER A 94 9.63 -3.70 3.70
N SER A 95 9.56 -4.48 4.79
CA SER A 95 10.58 -4.50 5.85
C SER A 95 11.98 -4.84 5.32
N LEU A 96 12.08 -5.77 4.37
CA LEU A 96 13.37 -6.12 3.75
C LEU A 96 13.92 -4.98 2.88
N GLY A 97 13.07 -4.12 2.31
CA GLY A 97 13.47 -2.96 1.51
C GLY A 97 14.40 -2.00 2.27
N VAL A 98 14.20 -1.86 3.58
CA VAL A 98 15.03 -1.01 4.45
C VAL A 98 16.50 -1.43 4.44
N TYR A 99 16.79 -2.73 4.35
CA TYR A 99 18.18 -3.22 4.31
C TYR A 99 18.95 -2.72 3.10
N GLY A 100 18.31 -2.55 1.94
CA GLY A 100 18.96 -1.99 0.76
C GLY A 100 19.48 -0.57 1.01
N ILE A 101 18.71 0.26 1.71
CA ILE A 101 19.09 1.64 2.05
C ILE A 101 20.22 1.65 3.09
N ILE A 102 20.13 0.83 4.14
CA ILE A 102 21.18 0.73 5.17
C ILE A 102 22.49 0.26 4.56
N MET A 103 22.46 -0.80 3.74
CA MET A 103 23.63 -1.34 3.06
C MET A 103 24.26 -0.33 2.11
N GLY A 104 23.42 0.44 1.37
CA GLY A 104 23.87 1.49 0.48
C GLY A 104 24.61 2.60 1.21
N GLY A 105 24.05 3.09 2.31
CA GLY A 105 24.67 4.09 3.16
C GLY A 105 25.98 3.61 3.81
N TRP A 106 26.00 2.37 4.31
CA TRP A 106 27.19 1.77 4.94
C TRP A 106 28.31 1.48 3.93
N ALA A 107 27.97 0.92 2.77
CA ALA A 107 28.93 0.53 1.76
C ALA A 107 29.68 1.71 1.14
N SER A 108 29.09 2.89 1.16
CA SER A 108 29.66 4.13 0.63
C SER A 108 30.91 4.61 1.42
N ASN A 109 31.10 4.13 2.64
CA ASN A 109 32.20 4.49 3.55
C ASN A 109 32.39 6.02 3.71
N SER A 110 31.30 6.75 3.75
CA SER A 110 31.26 8.20 3.93
C SER A 110 30.31 8.56 5.06
N LYS A 111 30.57 9.67 5.78
CA LYS A 111 29.80 10.06 6.96
C LYS A 111 28.36 10.45 6.62
N TYR A 112 28.14 11.17 5.52
CA TYR A 112 26.80 11.64 5.12
C TYR A 112 25.90 10.50 4.67
N PRO A 113 26.30 9.59 3.78
CA PRO A 113 25.52 8.42 3.41
C PRO A 113 25.18 7.52 4.59
N PHE A 114 26.12 7.29 5.49
CA PHE A 114 25.89 6.47 6.68
C PHE A 114 24.79 7.07 7.60
N LEU A 115 24.91 8.37 7.92
CA LEU A 115 23.88 9.07 8.72
C LEU A 115 22.55 9.15 8.00
N GLY A 116 22.54 9.38 6.67
CA GLY A 116 21.34 9.37 5.85
C GLY A 116 20.63 8.02 5.86
N GLY A 117 21.39 6.93 5.68
CA GLY A 117 20.86 5.57 5.75
C GLY A 117 20.26 5.21 7.10
N LEU A 118 20.91 5.59 8.22
CA LEU A 118 20.37 5.36 9.56
C LEU A 118 19.09 6.18 9.84
N ARG A 119 19.04 7.45 9.40
CA ARG A 119 17.84 8.28 9.54
C ARG A 119 16.67 7.71 8.74
N SER A 120 16.93 7.28 7.50
CA SER A 120 15.90 6.66 6.65
C SER A 120 15.37 5.37 7.27
N ALA A 121 16.25 4.48 7.73
CA ALA A 121 15.88 3.24 8.38
C ALA A 121 15.02 3.47 9.63
N ALA A 122 15.44 4.39 10.50
CA ALA A 122 14.69 4.72 11.71
C ALA A 122 13.30 5.30 11.38
N GLN A 123 13.20 6.13 10.34
CA GLN A 123 11.93 6.67 9.86
C GLN A 123 11.02 5.55 9.33
N MET A 124 11.47 4.75 8.38
CA MET A 124 10.68 3.67 7.75
C MET A 124 10.17 2.69 8.80
N VAL A 125 11.04 2.14 9.66
CA VAL A 125 10.65 1.19 10.71
C VAL A 125 9.63 1.80 11.69
N SER A 126 9.79 3.07 12.06
CA SER A 126 8.87 3.74 12.98
C SER A 126 7.46 3.89 12.40
N TYR A 127 7.34 4.20 11.12
CA TYR A 127 6.05 4.37 10.46
C TYR A 127 5.43 3.05 10.01
N GLU A 128 6.25 2.04 9.69
CA GLU A 128 5.80 0.69 9.38
C GLU A 128 4.98 0.08 10.53
N VAL A 129 5.36 0.30 11.80
CA VAL A 129 4.58 -0.14 12.96
C VAL A 129 3.18 0.48 12.97
N SER A 130 3.06 1.78 12.70
CA SER A 130 1.77 2.48 12.63
C SER A 130 0.91 1.98 11.48
N ILE A 131 1.50 1.78 10.31
CA ILE A 131 0.84 1.19 9.11
C ILE A 131 0.33 -0.21 9.46
N GLY A 132 1.12 -1.01 10.16
CA GLY A 132 0.75 -2.35 10.61
C GLY A 132 -0.55 -2.35 11.42
N PHE A 133 -0.68 -1.50 12.43
CA PHE A 133 -1.91 -1.40 13.22
C PHE A 133 -3.11 -0.91 12.40
N VAL A 134 -2.90 0.03 11.49
CA VAL A 134 -3.97 0.47 10.58
C VAL A 134 -4.46 -0.68 9.71
N ILE A 135 -3.56 -1.45 9.13
CA ILE A 135 -3.94 -2.62 8.30
C ILE A 135 -4.62 -3.70 9.15
N VAL A 136 -4.14 -3.98 10.36
CA VAL A 136 -4.81 -4.91 11.29
C VAL A 136 -6.26 -4.47 11.55
N SER A 137 -6.54 -3.17 11.68
CA SER A 137 -7.91 -2.67 11.82
C SER A 137 -8.79 -3.03 10.62
N VAL A 138 -8.27 -2.91 9.39
CA VAL A 138 -9.00 -3.31 8.18
C VAL A 138 -9.19 -4.83 8.13
N LEU A 139 -8.15 -5.60 8.43
CA LEU A 139 -8.21 -7.07 8.42
C LEU A 139 -9.20 -7.64 9.43
N LEU A 140 -9.35 -7.00 10.59
CA LEU A 140 -10.37 -7.36 11.58
C LEU A 140 -11.79 -7.18 11.06
N LEU A 141 -12.04 -6.15 10.22
CA LEU A 141 -13.35 -5.94 9.59
C LEU A 141 -13.64 -6.96 8.49
N VAL A 142 -12.61 -7.34 7.73
CA VAL A 142 -12.75 -8.26 6.59
C VAL A 142 -12.71 -9.72 7.02
N GLY A 143 -11.91 -10.06 8.04
CA GLY A 143 -11.71 -11.43 8.50
C GLY A 143 -10.76 -12.27 7.62
N SER A 144 -10.12 -11.69 6.60
CA SER A 144 -9.19 -12.36 5.68
C SER A 144 -7.90 -11.58 5.52
N LEU A 145 -6.77 -12.29 5.30
CA LEU A 145 -5.46 -11.73 4.99
C LEU A 145 -5.20 -11.63 3.48
N ASN A 146 -6.16 -12.06 2.66
CA ASN A 146 -6.08 -11.99 1.21
C ASN A 146 -6.53 -10.61 0.71
N LEU A 147 -5.70 -9.96 -0.10
CA LEU A 147 -6.00 -8.63 -0.64
C LEU A 147 -7.21 -8.61 -1.59
N SER A 148 -7.48 -9.70 -2.30
CA SER A 148 -8.67 -9.81 -3.15
C SER A 148 -9.95 -9.81 -2.31
N ASP A 149 -9.97 -10.51 -1.19
CA ASP A 149 -11.12 -10.54 -0.28
C ASP A 149 -11.37 -9.17 0.35
N VAL A 150 -10.30 -8.43 0.66
CA VAL A 150 -10.40 -7.04 1.15
C VAL A 150 -11.12 -6.16 0.15
N VAL A 151 -10.85 -6.32 -1.16
CA VAL A 151 -11.54 -5.55 -2.21
C VAL A 151 -13.00 -6.00 -2.34
N HIS A 152 -13.26 -7.31 -2.37
CA HIS A 152 -14.62 -7.84 -2.47
C HIS A 152 -15.52 -7.43 -1.30
N ASN A 153 -14.98 -7.33 -0.09
CA ASN A 153 -15.74 -6.87 1.09
C ASN A 153 -16.27 -5.43 0.93
N GLN A 154 -15.68 -4.63 0.04
CA GLN A 154 -16.06 -3.24 -0.23
C GLN A 154 -16.96 -3.08 -1.47
N GLU A 155 -17.56 -4.15 -1.98
CA GLU A 155 -18.46 -4.14 -3.13
C GLU A 155 -19.78 -3.41 -2.80
N GLY A 156 -20.41 -2.77 -3.79
CA GLY A 156 -21.72 -2.12 -3.66
C GLY A 156 -21.70 -0.60 -3.65
N GLY A 157 -20.54 0.04 -3.83
CA GLY A 157 -20.40 1.48 -4.00
C GLY A 157 -19.70 2.19 -2.84
N ILE A 158 -19.63 3.51 -2.93
CA ILE A 158 -18.82 4.36 -2.03
C ILE A 158 -19.18 4.20 -0.54
N TRP A 159 -20.44 3.89 -0.23
CA TRP A 159 -20.91 3.74 1.15
C TRP A 159 -20.45 2.46 1.84
N ASN A 160 -19.99 1.47 1.06
CA ASN A 160 -19.43 0.22 1.57
C ASN A 160 -17.89 0.25 1.66
N TRP A 161 -17.26 1.30 1.14
CA TRP A 161 -15.83 1.47 1.26
C TRP A 161 -15.43 1.72 2.71
N HIS A 162 -14.38 1.07 3.19
CA HIS A 162 -13.96 1.16 4.59
C HIS A 162 -13.75 2.60 5.07
N ALA A 163 -13.33 3.51 4.18
CA ALA A 163 -13.17 4.93 4.53
C ALA A 163 -14.51 5.62 4.85
N PHE A 164 -15.64 5.15 4.31
CA PHE A 164 -16.94 5.84 4.36
C PHE A 164 -18.07 4.98 4.93
N ALA A 165 -17.82 3.69 5.21
CA ALA A 165 -18.83 2.76 5.73
C ALA A 165 -19.32 3.20 7.12
N PHE A 166 -20.65 3.34 7.27
CA PHE A 166 -21.26 3.63 8.56
C PHE A 166 -21.53 2.31 9.32
N PRO A 167 -21.27 2.23 10.64
CA PRO A 167 -20.81 3.26 11.58
C PRO A 167 -19.27 3.36 11.72
N THR A 168 -18.52 2.54 11.04
CA THR A 168 -17.05 2.41 11.20
C THR A 168 -16.28 3.64 10.69
N ILE A 169 -16.91 4.54 9.93
CA ILE A 169 -16.31 5.76 9.38
C ILE A 169 -15.58 6.60 10.43
N PHE A 170 -16.09 6.70 11.66
CA PHE A 170 -15.49 7.51 12.72
C PHE A 170 -14.12 7.01 13.17
N VAL A 171 -13.84 5.73 12.93
CA VAL A 171 -12.55 5.11 13.23
C VAL A 171 -11.73 4.93 11.96
N MET A 172 -12.34 4.44 10.88
CA MET A 172 -11.62 4.08 9.66
C MET A 172 -11.17 5.29 8.84
N PHE A 173 -11.92 6.40 8.84
CA PHE A 173 -11.47 7.62 8.15
C PHE A 173 -10.21 8.24 8.80
N PRO A 174 -10.11 8.42 10.13
CA PRO A 174 -8.85 8.75 10.77
C PRO A 174 -7.70 7.77 10.46
N MET A 175 -7.99 6.46 10.40
CA MET A 175 -6.99 5.44 10.04
C MET A 175 -6.51 5.60 8.61
N PHE A 176 -7.39 5.93 7.67
CA PHE A 176 -7.01 6.29 6.30
C PHE A 176 -6.04 7.49 6.29
N VAL A 177 -6.32 8.54 7.06
CA VAL A 177 -5.43 9.73 7.14
C VAL A 177 -4.07 9.35 7.73
N ILE A 178 -4.04 8.55 8.79
CA ILE A 178 -2.79 8.06 9.40
C ILE A 178 -2.01 7.21 8.39
N PHE A 179 -2.68 6.32 7.67
CA PHE A 179 -2.04 5.49 6.63
C PHE A 179 -1.44 6.37 5.52
N PHE A 180 -2.18 7.36 5.03
CA PHE A 180 -1.71 8.27 3.98
C PHE A 180 -0.45 9.03 4.41
N ILE A 181 -0.43 9.58 5.63
CA ILE A 181 0.74 10.29 6.15
C ILE A 181 1.91 9.33 6.40
N SER A 182 1.63 8.14 6.92
CA SER A 182 2.66 7.12 7.17
C SER A 182 3.27 6.59 5.87
N ALA A 183 2.47 6.44 4.82
CA ALA A 183 2.94 6.04 3.49
C ALA A 183 3.88 7.10 2.86
N LEU A 184 3.60 8.40 3.07
CA LEU A 184 4.53 9.48 2.69
C LEU A 184 5.86 9.39 3.45
N ALA A 185 5.80 9.06 4.74
CA ALA A 185 6.99 8.93 5.56
C ALA A 185 7.80 7.67 5.22
N GLU A 186 7.15 6.54 4.92
CA GLU A 186 7.80 5.30 4.52
C GLU A 186 8.52 5.43 3.18
N THR A 187 7.93 6.18 2.25
CA THR A 187 8.54 6.42 0.92
C THR A 187 9.54 7.59 0.92
N ASN A 188 9.95 8.12 2.07
CA ASN A 188 10.87 9.25 2.21
C ASN A 188 10.47 10.49 1.37
N ARG A 189 9.18 10.70 1.12
CA ARG A 189 8.71 11.84 0.32
C ARG A 189 8.45 13.08 1.16
N PRO A 190 8.66 14.27 0.63
CA PRO A 190 8.28 15.51 1.29
C PRO A 190 6.82 15.46 1.76
N PRO A 191 6.50 15.91 2.98
CA PRO A 191 7.33 16.73 3.89
C PRO A 191 8.32 15.95 4.77
N PHE A 192 8.45 14.63 4.60
CA PHE A 192 9.24 13.72 5.42
C PHE A 192 10.56 13.28 4.73
N ASP A 193 11.04 14.04 3.77
CA ASP A 193 12.28 13.85 3.02
C ASP A 193 13.51 14.25 3.84
N LEU A 194 13.67 13.64 5.02
CA LEU A 194 14.76 13.95 5.95
C LEU A 194 16.07 13.20 5.64
N PRO A 195 16.02 11.98 5.08
CA PRO A 195 17.24 11.29 4.66
C PRO A 195 17.97 11.99 3.52
N GLU A 196 17.23 12.67 2.63
CA GLU A 196 17.73 13.35 1.44
C GLU A 196 17.84 14.87 1.61
N ALA A 197 17.67 15.38 2.86
CA ALA A 197 17.67 16.81 3.13
C ALA A 197 18.99 17.48 2.67
N GLU A 198 18.94 18.17 1.53
CA GLU A 198 20.10 18.82 0.89
C GLU A 198 20.84 19.78 1.83
N SER A 199 20.08 20.47 2.72
CA SER A 199 20.65 21.41 3.68
C SER A 199 21.42 20.76 4.83
N GLU A 200 21.16 19.47 5.13
CA GLU A 200 21.76 18.77 6.27
C GLU A 200 22.72 17.65 5.85
N LEU A 201 22.35 16.85 4.84
CA LEU A 201 23.02 15.62 4.46
C LEU A 201 23.40 15.55 2.97
N VAL A 202 23.29 16.64 2.22
CA VAL A 202 23.56 16.80 0.79
C VAL A 202 22.57 16.00 -0.07
N ALA A 203 22.66 14.68 -0.13
CA ALA A 203 21.69 13.78 -0.75
C ALA A 203 21.55 12.47 0.04
N GLY A 204 21.85 12.50 1.32
CA GLY A 204 21.70 11.38 2.24
C GLY A 204 22.44 10.12 1.79
N TYR A 205 21.76 8.97 1.82
CA TYR A 205 22.37 7.68 1.48
C TYR A 205 22.76 7.56 -0.01
N GLN A 206 22.19 8.41 -0.88
CA GLN A 206 22.42 8.40 -2.33
C GLN A 206 23.61 9.26 -2.78
N VAL A 207 24.26 10.02 -1.88
CA VAL A 207 25.32 11.02 -2.21
C VAL A 207 26.42 10.46 -3.10
N GLU A 208 26.90 9.25 -2.81
CA GLU A 208 28.01 8.63 -3.53
C GLU A 208 27.56 7.83 -4.76
N TYR A 209 26.26 7.66 -4.95
CA TYR A 209 25.73 6.91 -6.08
C TYR A 209 25.61 7.76 -7.34
N SER A 210 26.02 7.19 -8.47
CA SER A 210 25.93 7.81 -9.79
C SER A 210 25.40 6.82 -10.82
N SER A 211 24.98 7.30 -12.00
CA SER A 211 24.63 6.46 -13.14
C SER A 211 23.52 5.42 -12.85
N SER A 212 23.69 4.19 -13.33
CA SER A 212 22.69 3.12 -13.19
C SER A 212 22.34 2.73 -11.74
N PRO A 213 23.27 2.64 -10.78
CA PRO A 213 22.93 2.37 -9.38
C PRO A 213 22.02 3.43 -8.75
N TYR A 214 22.26 4.72 -9.04
CA TYR A 214 21.38 5.79 -8.62
C TYR A 214 19.99 5.67 -9.25
N LEU A 215 19.94 5.35 -10.55
CA LEU A 215 18.69 5.14 -11.27
C LEU A 215 17.86 4.01 -10.66
N MET A 216 18.50 2.91 -10.21
CA MET A 216 17.83 1.78 -9.55
C MET A 216 17.17 2.20 -8.23
N PHE A 217 17.81 3.01 -7.41
CA PHE A 217 17.20 3.57 -6.20
C PHE A 217 16.00 4.45 -6.54
N MET A 218 16.14 5.38 -7.50
CA MET A 218 15.02 6.23 -7.94
C MET A 218 13.83 5.43 -8.47
N ILE A 219 14.06 4.42 -9.30
CA ILE A 219 12.97 3.58 -9.81
C ILE A 219 12.33 2.81 -8.66
N GLY A 220 13.11 2.21 -7.77
CA GLY A 220 12.61 1.52 -6.58
C GLY A 220 11.71 2.40 -5.73
N GLU A 221 12.11 3.63 -5.47
CA GLU A 221 11.33 4.61 -4.72
C GLU A 221 9.98 4.92 -5.40
N TYR A 222 9.96 5.22 -6.70
CA TYR A 222 8.73 5.48 -7.42
C TYR A 222 7.80 4.26 -7.48
N VAL A 223 8.36 3.06 -7.63
CA VAL A 223 7.60 1.81 -7.59
C VAL A 223 6.96 1.61 -6.22
N SER A 224 7.70 1.89 -5.13
CA SER A 224 7.18 1.81 -3.75
C SER A 224 6.08 2.86 -3.49
N ILE A 225 6.21 4.08 -4.01
CA ILE A 225 5.16 5.11 -3.89
C ILE A 225 3.85 4.63 -4.54
N VAL A 226 3.93 4.11 -5.75
CA VAL A 226 2.73 3.60 -6.46
C VAL A 226 2.16 2.38 -5.73
N LEU A 227 3.00 1.53 -5.15
CA LEU A 227 2.57 0.42 -4.32
C LEU A 227 1.75 0.92 -3.11
N MET A 228 2.23 1.93 -2.38
CA MET A 228 1.51 2.52 -1.25
C MET A 228 0.21 3.21 -1.67
N CYS A 229 0.18 3.90 -2.81
CA CYS A 229 -1.05 4.45 -3.39
C CYS A 229 -2.05 3.34 -3.76
N SER A 230 -1.56 2.21 -4.28
CA SER A 230 -2.37 1.03 -4.58
C SER A 230 -2.94 0.41 -3.31
N MET A 231 -2.15 0.33 -2.24
CA MET A 231 -2.61 -0.15 -0.94
C MET A 231 -3.70 0.74 -0.35
N LEU A 232 -3.57 2.06 -0.44
CA LEU A 232 -4.64 3.01 -0.06
C LEU A 232 -5.94 2.71 -0.80
N THR A 233 -5.84 2.47 -2.10
CA THR A 233 -6.99 2.14 -2.96
C THR A 233 -7.65 0.82 -2.55
N ILE A 234 -6.86 -0.21 -2.26
CA ILE A 234 -7.33 -1.55 -1.89
C ILE A 234 -7.97 -1.54 -0.49
N LEU A 235 -7.28 -0.96 0.50
CA LEU A 235 -7.69 -1.04 1.89
C LEU A 235 -8.91 -0.16 2.20
N PHE A 236 -9.03 1.00 1.57
CA PHE A 236 -9.99 2.04 1.98
C PHE A 236 -10.99 2.45 0.90
N PHE A 237 -10.68 2.25 -0.38
CA PHE A 237 -11.45 2.80 -1.50
C PHE A 237 -11.96 1.74 -2.48
N GLY A 238 -12.10 0.51 -2.03
CA GLY A 238 -12.74 -0.57 -2.80
C GLY A 238 -12.00 -1.01 -4.05
N GLY A 239 -10.67 -0.86 -4.11
CA GLY A 239 -9.84 -1.37 -5.21
C GLY A 239 -10.36 -1.00 -6.59
N TRP A 240 -10.74 -2.01 -7.38
CA TRP A 240 -11.29 -1.87 -8.74
C TRP A 240 -12.79 -1.57 -8.80
N HIS A 241 -13.52 -1.57 -7.67
CA HIS A 241 -14.96 -1.27 -7.67
C HIS A 241 -15.23 0.20 -7.97
N MET A 242 -16.27 0.43 -8.78
CA MET A 242 -16.71 1.79 -9.11
C MET A 242 -17.33 2.48 -7.88
N PRO A 243 -17.18 3.81 -7.76
CA PRO A 243 -17.76 4.56 -6.64
C PRO A 243 -19.30 4.53 -6.63
N LEU A 244 -19.92 4.42 -7.81
CA LEU A 244 -21.36 4.30 -7.96
C LEU A 244 -21.68 3.04 -8.77
N PRO A 245 -22.69 2.24 -8.36
CA PRO A 245 -23.13 1.12 -9.15
C PRO A 245 -23.76 1.64 -10.44
N ILE A 246 -23.20 1.25 -11.58
CA ILE A 246 -23.75 1.61 -12.90
C ILE A 246 -24.70 0.49 -13.33
N PRO A 247 -26.03 0.76 -13.41
CA PRO A 247 -26.95 -0.27 -13.88
C PRO A 247 -26.65 -0.66 -15.33
N GLY A 248 -26.68 -1.96 -15.62
CA GLY A 248 -26.43 -2.48 -16.96
C GLY A 248 -25.03 -2.97 -17.24
N VAL A 249 -24.09 -2.83 -16.30
CA VAL A 249 -22.73 -3.37 -16.43
C VAL A 249 -22.70 -4.90 -16.26
N GLU A 250 -23.66 -5.47 -15.53
CA GLU A 250 -23.77 -6.92 -15.24
C GLU A 250 -23.95 -7.81 -16.49
N GLY A 251 -24.28 -7.23 -17.62
CA GLY A 251 -24.41 -7.94 -18.91
C GLY A 251 -23.20 -7.88 -19.82
N LEU A 252 -22.10 -7.27 -19.37
CA LEU A 252 -20.88 -7.14 -20.18
C LEU A 252 -20.02 -8.40 -20.09
N PRO A 253 -19.23 -8.74 -21.15
CA PRO A 253 -18.26 -9.82 -21.10
C PRO A 253 -17.22 -9.62 -19.98
N ASP A 254 -16.79 -10.70 -19.33
CA ASP A 254 -15.86 -10.66 -18.17
C ASP A 254 -14.56 -9.91 -18.44
N TRP A 255 -14.02 -10.05 -19.68
CA TRP A 255 -12.80 -9.32 -20.06
C TRP A 255 -12.99 -7.79 -20.08
N LEU A 256 -14.19 -7.32 -20.45
CA LEU A 256 -14.51 -5.90 -20.49
C LEU A 256 -14.75 -5.36 -19.07
N MET A 257 -15.36 -6.16 -18.21
CA MET A 257 -15.51 -5.83 -16.78
C MET A 257 -14.13 -5.74 -16.09
N SER A 258 -13.24 -6.69 -16.36
CA SER A 258 -11.88 -6.68 -15.83
C SER A 258 -11.07 -5.48 -16.34
N LEU A 259 -11.21 -5.11 -17.62
CA LEU A 259 -10.58 -3.92 -18.18
C LEU A 259 -11.15 -2.63 -17.55
N GLY A 260 -12.46 -2.56 -17.34
CA GLY A 260 -13.12 -1.46 -16.65
C GLY A 260 -12.62 -1.31 -15.19
N GLY A 261 -12.53 -2.43 -14.47
CA GLY A 261 -11.98 -2.48 -13.12
C GLY A 261 -10.51 -2.00 -13.07
N LEU A 262 -9.69 -2.44 -14.03
CA LEU A 262 -8.31 -1.99 -14.16
C LEU A 262 -8.21 -0.47 -14.34
N LEU A 263 -9.05 0.12 -15.21
CA LEU A 263 -9.06 1.56 -15.45
C LEU A 263 -9.48 2.35 -14.20
N VAL A 264 -10.48 1.85 -13.46
CA VAL A 264 -10.92 2.44 -12.19
C VAL A 264 -9.80 2.37 -11.15
N PHE A 265 -9.14 1.23 -11.02
CA PHE A 265 -8.01 1.05 -10.11
C PHE A 265 -6.86 1.99 -10.44
N ILE A 266 -6.45 2.07 -11.70
CA ILE A 266 -5.41 3.01 -12.16
C ILE A 266 -5.83 4.45 -11.89
N GLY A 267 -7.10 4.80 -12.14
CA GLY A 267 -7.62 6.15 -11.88
C GLY A 267 -7.52 6.55 -10.40
N LYS A 268 -7.95 5.67 -9.48
CA LYS A 268 -7.85 5.90 -8.03
C LYS A 268 -6.39 5.97 -7.56
N THR A 269 -5.55 5.04 -8.00
CA THR A 269 -4.12 5.03 -7.68
C THR A 269 -3.43 6.31 -8.18
N THR A 270 -3.76 6.76 -9.39
CA THR A 270 -3.24 8.03 -9.94
C THR A 270 -3.75 9.23 -9.14
N PHE A 271 -4.98 9.20 -8.65
CA PHE A 271 -5.51 10.25 -7.78
C PHE A 271 -4.72 10.34 -6.47
N PHE A 272 -4.42 9.22 -5.80
CA PHE A 272 -3.57 9.24 -4.61
C PHE A 272 -2.15 9.68 -4.91
N PHE A 273 -1.59 9.25 -6.03
CA PHE A 273 -0.29 9.74 -6.47
C PHE A 273 -0.29 11.25 -6.73
N PHE A 274 -1.37 11.79 -7.29
CA PHE A 274 -1.57 13.24 -7.43
C PHE A 274 -1.58 13.93 -6.07
N LEU A 275 -2.27 13.38 -5.06
CA LEU A 275 -2.25 13.93 -3.70
C LEU A 275 -0.84 13.91 -3.09
N PHE A 276 -0.05 12.85 -3.31
CA PHE A 276 1.37 12.80 -2.90
C PHE A 276 2.17 13.94 -3.54
N ALA A 277 2.00 14.18 -4.84
CA ALA A 277 2.65 15.27 -5.55
C ALA A 277 2.20 16.66 -5.03
N MET A 278 0.92 16.82 -4.70
CA MET A 278 0.38 18.06 -4.13
C MET A 278 0.93 18.33 -2.72
N VAL A 279 1.01 17.32 -1.86
CA VAL A 279 1.61 17.45 -0.52
C VAL A 279 3.05 17.92 -0.61
N LYS A 280 3.84 17.34 -1.53
CA LYS A 280 5.21 17.77 -1.82
C LYS A 280 5.31 19.24 -2.19
N ALA A 281 4.31 19.76 -2.89
CA ALA A 281 4.33 21.13 -3.40
C ALA A 281 3.88 22.16 -2.35
N ILE A 282 3.01 21.78 -1.40
CA ILE A 282 2.31 22.71 -0.49
C ILE A 282 2.89 22.67 0.91
N VAL A 283 3.23 21.47 1.43
CA VAL A 283 3.57 21.29 2.84
C VAL A 283 5.07 21.55 3.07
N PRO A 284 5.44 22.37 4.05
CA PRO A 284 6.84 22.58 4.41
C PRO A 284 7.44 21.33 5.06
N ARG A 285 8.76 21.17 4.94
CA ARG A 285 9.50 20.04 5.50
C ARG A 285 9.43 20.01 7.03
N TYR A 286 9.20 18.83 7.60
CA TYR A 286 9.25 18.61 9.05
C TYR A 286 10.69 18.43 9.52
N ARG A 287 10.91 18.66 10.83
CA ARG A 287 12.17 18.37 11.49
C ARG A 287 12.17 16.92 11.99
N TYR A 288 13.34 16.28 12.09
CA TYR A 288 13.47 14.87 12.45
C TYR A 288 12.82 14.52 13.81
N ASP A 289 13.03 15.36 14.82
CA ASP A 289 12.42 15.18 16.15
C ASP A 289 10.88 15.27 16.11
N GLN A 290 10.33 16.19 15.30
CA GLN A 290 8.88 16.33 15.11
C GLN A 290 8.29 15.10 14.41
N LEU A 291 8.99 14.58 13.38
CA LEU A 291 8.60 13.38 12.66
C LEU A 291 8.54 12.19 13.62
N MET A 292 9.62 11.92 14.37
CA MET A 292 9.66 10.79 15.30
C MET A 292 8.60 10.92 16.41
N ARG A 293 8.37 12.15 16.90
CA ARG A 293 7.30 12.42 17.86
C ARG A 293 5.90 12.12 17.29
N LEU A 294 5.65 12.47 16.02
CA LEU A 294 4.38 12.21 15.35
C LEU A 294 4.12 10.70 15.25
N GLY A 295 5.09 9.93 14.80
CA GLY A 295 4.96 8.46 14.68
C GLY A 295 4.72 7.78 16.02
N TRP A 296 5.62 7.99 16.99
CA TRP A 296 5.60 7.27 18.28
C TRP A 296 4.58 7.78 19.29
N LYS A 297 4.33 9.09 19.36
CA LYS A 297 3.44 9.69 20.38
C LYS A 297 2.02 9.91 19.91
N ILE A 298 1.78 9.98 18.59
CA ILE A 298 0.45 10.25 18.05
C ILE A 298 -0.05 9.04 17.25
N PHE A 299 0.65 8.62 16.19
CA PHE A 299 0.12 7.61 15.28
C PHE A 299 0.03 6.23 15.91
N LEU A 300 1.07 5.79 16.61
CA LEU A 300 1.08 4.48 17.24
C LEU A 300 -0.01 4.33 18.32
N PRO A 301 -0.18 5.25 19.30
CA PRO A 301 -1.25 5.12 20.28
C PRO A 301 -2.65 5.22 19.64
N THR A 302 -2.85 6.12 18.68
CA THR A 302 -4.15 6.28 18.03
C THR A 302 -4.53 5.07 17.19
N SER A 303 -3.59 4.50 16.44
CA SER A 303 -3.84 3.27 15.67
C SER A 303 -4.08 2.06 16.58
N LEU A 304 -3.38 1.95 17.72
CA LEU A 304 -3.62 0.89 18.69
C LEU A 304 -5.03 1.00 19.31
N VAL A 305 -5.46 2.20 19.70
CA VAL A 305 -6.80 2.44 20.21
C VAL A 305 -7.85 2.09 19.14
N ALA A 306 -7.60 2.44 17.88
CA ALA A 306 -8.49 2.10 16.78
C ALA A 306 -8.65 0.57 16.61
N VAL A 307 -7.54 -0.19 16.68
CA VAL A 307 -7.59 -1.66 16.66
C VAL A 307 -8.50 -2.20 17.76
N VAL A 308 -8.36 -1.69 18.99
CA VAL A 308 -9.19 -2.14 20.13
C VAL A 308 -10.67 -1.81 19.89
N ILE A 309 -10.98 -0.61 19.40
CA ILE A 309 -12.37 -0.20 19.09
C ILE A 309 -12.96 -1.09 17.99
N VAL A 310 -12.22 -1.33 16.91
CA VAL A 310 -12.67 -2.18 15.79
C VAL A 310 -12.83 -3.63 16.27
N ALA A 311 -11.90 -4.17 17.06
CA ALA A 311 -12.00 -5.51 17.62
C ALA A 311 -13.26 -5.65 18.52
N ALA A 312 -13.52 -4.66 19.37
CA ALA A 312 -14.74 -4.63 20.18
C ALA A 312 -15.98 -4.57 19.28
N TYR A 313 -16.02 -3.69 18.29
CA TYR A 313 -17.14 -3.58 17.36
C TYR A 313 -17.41 -4.90 16.63
N VAL A 314 -16.39 -5.54 16.06
CA VAL A 314 -16.51 -6.84 15.39
C VAL A 314 -17.01 -7.90 16.35
N THR A 315 -16.44 -7.98 17.56
CA THR A 315 -16.86 -8.95 18.57
C THR A 315 -18.34 -8.76 18.95
N PHE A 316 -18.77 -7.53 19.22
CA PHE A 316 -20.17 -7.25 19.58
C PHE A 316 -21.14 -7.51 18.42
N THR A 317 -20.75 -7.24 17.19
CA THR A 317 -21.61 -7.49 16.01
C THR A 317 -21.64 -8.96 15.60
N THR A 318 -20.56 -9.73 15.87
CA THR A 318 -20.49 -11.16 15.53
C THR A 318 -20.95 -12.06 16.67
N ALA A 319 -20.87 -11.62 17.93
CA ALA A 319 -21.21 -12.43 19.09
C ALA A 319 -22.62 -13.08 19.03
N PRO A 320 -23.71 -12.37 18.67
CA PRO A 320 -25.01 -13.00 18.60
C PRO A 320 -25.11 -14.08 17.52
N ALA A 321 -24.57 -13.83 16.32
CA ALA A 321 -24.54 -14.81 15.25
C ALA A 321 -23.64 -16.02 15.58
N ARG A 322 -22.53 -15.77 16.29
CA ARG A 322 -21.65 -16.85 16.76
C ARG A 322 -22.31 -17.72 17.81
N GLN A 323 -23.02 -17.13 18.76
CA GLN A 323 -23.78 -17.88 19.78
C GLN A 323 -24.87 -18.74 19.15
N GLU A 324 -25.54 -18.24 18.11
CA GLU A 324 -26.56 -19.00 17.39
C GLU A 324 -25.92 -20.13 16.60
N PHE A 325 -24.83 -19.89 15.89
CA PHE A 325 -24.05 -20.91 15.17
C PHE A 325 -23.55 -22.02 16.13
N ASP A 326 -22.95 -21.65 17.28
CA ASP A 326 -22.44 -22.59 18.28
C ASP A 326 -23.57 -23.40 18.98
N ARG A 327 -24.81 -22.94 18.93
CA ARG A 327 -25.99 -23.72 19.36
C ARG A 327 -26.43 -24.75 18.33
N LEU A 328 -26.23 -24.44 17.06
CA LEU A 328 -26.57 -25.31 15.94
C LEU A 328 -25.49 -26.38 15.72
N ASP A 329 -24.23 -26.03 15.94
CA ASP A 329 -23.06 -26.93 15.89
C ASP A 329 -23.01 -27.75 17.17
N ALA A 330 -23.78 -28.84 17.21
CA ALA A 330 -23.94 -29.66 18.42
C ALA A 330 -22.68 -30.52 18.74
N ASP A 331 -21.94 -30.89 17.70
CA ASP A 331 -20.72 -31.70 17.83
C ASP A 331 -19.44 -30.85 17.98
N LYS A 332 -19.56 -29.52 17.89
CA LYS A 332 -18.47 -28.53 17.95
C LYS A 332 -17.38 -28.78 16.91
N SER A 333 -17.77 -29.20 15.73
CA SER A 333 -16.89 -29.43 14.59
C SER A 333 -16.39 -28.13 13.97
N GLY A 334 -17.10 -27.02 14.23
CA GLY A 334 -16.85 -25.72 13.63
C GLY A 334 -17.52 -25.55 12.25
N TYR A 335 -18.31 -26.53 11.83
CA TYR A 335 -19.09 -26.54 10.61
C TYR A 335 -20.48 -27.10 10.91
N LEU A 336 -21.52 -26.55 10.28
CA LEU A 336 -22.85 -27.14 10.32
C LEU A 336 -22.95 -28.24 9.26
N GLU A 337 -23.11 -29.48 9.69
CA GLU A 337 -23.27 -30.62 8.81
C GLU A 337 -24.73 -30.85 8.42
N ALA A 338 -24.97 -31.69 7.40
CA ALA A 338 -26.32 -31.95 6.86
C ALA A 338 -27.33 -32.42 7.93
N SER A 339 -26.88 -33.09 9.00
CA SER A 339 -27.69 -33.52 10.14
C SER A 339 -28.17 -32.36 11.01
N GLU A 340 -27.39 -31.31 11.14
CA GLU A 340 -27.65 -30.09 11.91
C GLU A 340 -28.44 -29.09 11.09
N LEU A 341 -28.13 -29.01 9.77
CA LEU A 341 -28.86 -28.20 8.79
C LEU A 341 -30.32 -28.63 8.61
N ALA A 342 -30.63 -29.92 8.82
CA ALA A 342 -32.00 -30.42 8.72
C ALA A 342 -32.96 -29.84 9.80
N ALA A 343 -32.42 -29.31 10.87
CA ALA A 343 -33.19 -28.71 11.96
C ALA A 343 -33.49 -27.20 11.73
N VAL A 344 -32.87 -26.56 10.74
CA VAL A 344 -32.96 -25.10 10.51
C VAL A 344 -33.24 -24.81 9.05
N THR A 345 -34.24 -23.97 8.78
CA THR A 345 -34.54 -23.44 7.43
C THR A 345 -33.55 -22.31 7.12
N LEU A 346 -32.37 -22.67 6.62
CA LEU A 346 -31.43 -21.68 6.09
C LEU A 346 -31.83 -21.18 4.69
N PRO A 347 -31.49 -19.96 4.32
CA PRO A 347 -31.70 -19.47 2.96
C PRO A 347 -31.00 -20.39 1.92
N VAL A 348 -31.62 -20.56 0.76
CA VAL A 348 -31.03 -21.32 -0.33
C VAL A 348 -29.72 -20.66 -0.76
N GLY A 349 -28.59 -21.40 -0.76
CA GLY A 349 -27.30 -20.91 -1.26
C GLY A 349 -26.32 -20.49 -0.14
N VAL A 350 -26.55 -20.88 1.11
CA VAL A 350 -25.62 -20.60 2.21
C VAL A 350 -24.33 -21.39 2.08
N ASP A 351 -24.38 -22.63 1.60
CA ASP A 351 -23.20 -23.44 1.26
C ASP A 351 -22.64 -22.96 -0.10
N VAL A 352 -21.66 -22.06 -0.03
CA VAL A 352 -21.10 -21.39 -1.21
C VAL A 352 -20.12 -22.28 -1.95
N ASN A 353 -19.32 -23.07 -1.23
CA ASN A 353 -18.32 -23.99 -1.80
C ASN A 353 -18.91 -25.34 -2.21
N LYS A 354 -20.18 -25.63 -1.86
CA LYS A 354 -20.92 -26.85 -2.15
C LYS A 354 -20.24 -28.11 -1.64
N ASP A 355 -19.57 -28.04 -0.51
CA ASP A 355 -18.94 -29.19 0.14
C ASP A 355 -19.90 -29.95 1.08
N GLY A 356 -21.12 -29.47 1.23
CA GLY A 356 -22.17 -30.06 2.09
C GLY A 356 -22.04 -29.69 3.55
N LYS A 357 -21.16 -28.76 3.90
CA LYS A 357 -20.94 -28.22 5.23
C LYS A 357 -21.04 -26.70 5.18
N VAL A 358 -21.58 -26.09 6.21
CA VAL A 358 -21.67 -24.63 6.29
C VAL A 358 -20.73 -24.11 7.37
N SER A 359 -19.70 -23.40 6.97
CA SER A 359 -18.79 -22.72 7.89
C SER A 359 -19.45 -21.48 8.52
N PHE A 360 -18.91 -20.94 9.61
CA PHE A 360 -19.43 -19.74 10.23
C PHE A 360 -19.41 -18.51 9.28
N ALA A 361 -18.43 -18.44 8.39
CA ALA A 361 -18.36 -17.38 7.38
C ALA A 361 -19.48 -17.50 6.32
N GLU A 362 -19.82 -18.70 5.91
CA GLU A 362 -20.95 -18.98 5.02
C GLU A 362 -22.28 -18.70 5.70
N TYR A 363 -22.43 -19.13 6.97
CA TYR A 363 -23.61 -18.86 7.78
C TYR A 363 -23.92 -17.36 7.88
N ARG A 364 -22.89 -16.51 7.97
CA ARG A 364 -23.03 -15.05 7.95
C ARG A 364 -23.20 -14.46 6.56
N GLY A 365 -23.08 -15.24 5.50
CA GLY A 365 -23.09 -14.73 4.12
C GLY A 365 -21.82 -13.95 3.75
N GLU A 366 -20.74 -14.15 4.46
CA GLU A 366 -19.43 -13.50 4.22
C GLU A 366 -18.52 -14.35 3.33
N ALA A 367 -18.75 -15.65 3.25
CA ALA A 367 -18.04 -16.53 2.32
C ALA A 367 -18.59 -16.33 0.90
N ARG A 368 -17.71 -16.02 -0.01
CA ARG A 368 -17.99 -15.94 -1.45
C ARG A 368 -17.10 -16.93 -2.19
N SER A 369 -17.69 -17.59 -3.19
CA SER A 369 -17.05 -18.60 -4.05
C SER A 369 -15.81 -18.12 -4.79
#